data_2f46f33c9c2a7742553331e9a34b5c02
#
_entry.id   2f46f33c9c2a7742553331e9a34b5c02
#
_cell.length_a   1.000
_cell.length_b   1.000
_cell.length_c   1.000
_cell.angle_alpha   90.00
_cell.angle_beta   90.00
_cell.angle_gamma   90.00
#
_symmetry.space_group_name_H-M   'P 1'
#
loop_
_entity.id
_entity.type
_entity.pdbx_description
1 polymer ?
#
loop_
_entity_poly.entity_id
_entity_poly.type
_entity_poly.pdbx_seq_one_letter_code
_entity_poly.pdbx_strand_id
1 'polypeptide(L)'
;SLFADRIEVVSSISTQSFALLSPSELASIDLVFSTTRLHECPCPLLIVDFRVQDDDVKLISHWLATNAEPISRALGDVFDEKLFLIIDKDLSKEAVVSRMCDSISATGTVSSEFHELVCLRERASNTALGKRIAIPHPIRLCATKTKIAVAVLRYPIVWGQNDGNKVQLVFLLSMEPKI
;
A
#
# COMPACT_ATOMS: atom_id res chain seq x y z
N SER A 1 -15.59 5.39 -13.52
CA SER A 1 -15.74 3.91 -13.46
C SER A 1 -16.02 3.50 -12.02
N LEU A 2 -17.05 2.68 -11.80
CA LEU A 2 -17.46 2.20 -10.45
C LEU A 2 -16.38 1.39 -9.72
N PHE A 3 -15.38 0.87 -10.44
CA PHE A 3 -14.33 -0.01 -9.92
C PHE A 3 -12.92 0.41 -10.34
N ALA A 4 -12.70 1.67 -10.74
CA ALA A 4 -11.43 2.13 -11.30
C ALA A 4 -10.25 2.07 -10.31
N ASP A 5 -10.54 2.06 -9.02
CA ASP A 5 -9.59 1.94 -7.92
C ASP A 5 -9.29 0.48 -7.52
N ARG A 6 -10.06 -0.48 -8.06
CA ARG A 6 -10.01 -1.91 -7.68
C ARG A 6 -9.77 -2.85 -8.85
N ILE A 7 -9.97 -2.38 -10.09
CA ILE A 7 -9.82 -3.17 -11.32
C ILE A 7 -8.98 -2.39 -12.31
N GLU A 8 -7.88 -2.98 -12.74
CA GLU A 8 -7.09 -2.53 -13.87
C GLU A 8 -7.45 -3.36 -15.11
N VAL A 9 -7.91 -2.70 -16.17
CA VAL A 9 -8.18 -3.38 -17.45
C VAL A 9 -6.90 -3.45 -18.25
N VAL A 10 -6.25 -4.60 -18.24
CA VAL A 10 -4.99 -4.84 -18.94
C VAL A 10 -5.18 -5.01 -20.44
N SER A 11 -6.33 -5.53 -20.89
CA SER A 11 -6.64 -5.71 -22.32
C SER A 11 -8.15 -5.85 -22.56
N SER A 12 -8.56 -5.46 -23.77
CA SER A 12 -9.91 -5.73 -24.29
C SER A 12 -9.78 -6.34 -25.69
N ILE A 13 -10.13 -7.60 -25.81
CA ILE A 13 -9.88 -8.40 -27.02
C ILE A 13 -11.11 -9.23 -27.42
N SER A 14 -11.13 -9.72 -28.66
CA SER A 14 -12.16 -10.64 -29.10
C SER A 14 -11.99 -12.04 -28.50
N THR A 15 -13.07 -12.84 -28.47
CA THR A 15 -13.01 -14.25 -28.04
C THR A 15 -12.04 -15.09 -28.88
N GLN A 16 -11.90 -14.75 -30.16
CA GLN A 16 -10.92 -15.41 -31.04
C GLN A 16 -9.50 -15.08 -30.64
N SER A 17 -9.21 -13.82 -30.32
CA SER A 17 -7.88 -13.40 -29.85
C SER A 17 -7.58 -13.96 -28.46
N PHE A 18 -8.59 -14.09 -27.60
CA PHE A 18 -8.42 -14.71 -26.28
C PHE A 18 -7.95 -16.17 -26.38
N ALA A 19 -8.50 -16.94 -27.33
CA ALA A 19 -8.11 -18.33 -27.56
C ALA A 19 -6.65 -18.52 -28.06
N LEU A 20 -6.00 -17.43 -28.46
CA LEU A 20 -4.61 -17.42 -28.94
C LEU A 20 -3.60 -16.97 -27.88
N LEU A 21 -4.06 -16.58 -26.68
CA LEU A 21 -3.17 -16.17 -25.59
C LEU A 21 -2.31 -17.36 -25.13
N SER A 22 -1.05 -17.06 -24.88
CA SER A 22 -0.10 -18.02 -24.30
C SER A 22 -0.42 -18.33 -22.83
N PRO A 23 0.03 -19.48 -22.31
CA PRO A 23 -0.13 -19.80 -20.89
C PRO A 23 0.47 -18.75 -19.94
N SER A 24 1.55 -18.09 -20.35
CA SER A 24 2.20 -17.03 -19.55
C SER A 24 1.36 -15.74 -19.49
N GLU A 25 0.70 -15.38 -20.59
CA GLU A 25 -0.23 -14.24 -20.62
C GLU A 25 -1.47 -14.52 -19.77
N LEU A 26 -2.03 -15.74 -19.89
CA LEU A 26 -3.18 -16.16 -19.09
C LEU A 26 -2.87 -16.21 -17.58
N ALA A 27 -1.65 -16.59 -17.19
CA ALA A 27 -1.23 -16.62 -15.80
C ALA A 27 -1.13 -15.24 -15.14
N SER A 28 -1.07 -14.16 -15.94
CA SER A 28 -1.04 -12.78 -15.45
C SER A 28 -2.42 -12.14 -15.30
N ILE A 29 -3.49 -12.90 -15.62
CA ILE A 29 -4.88 -12.41 -15.60
C ILE A 29 -5.58 -12.94 -14.36
N ASP A 30 -6.02 -12.06 -13.48
CA ASP A 30 -6.76 -12.42 -12.27
C ASP A 30 -8.23 -12.71 -12.54
N LEU A 31 -8.82 -12.05 -13.55
CA LEU A 31 -10.23 -12.15 -13.87
C LEU A 31 -10.51 -11.78 -15.33
N VAL A 32 -11.38 -12.54 -15.95
CA VAL A 32 -11.92 -12.27 -17.28
C VAL A 32 -13.37 -11.87 -17.21
N PHE A 33 -13.73 -10.75 -17.83
CA PHE A 33 -15.12 -10.37 -18.09
C PHE A 33 -15.46 -10.73 -19.54
N SER A 34 -16.59 -11.41 -19.75
CA SER A 34 -17.05 -11.73 -21.09
C SER A 34 -18.56 -11.58 -21.19
N THR A 35 -19.04 -11.18 -22.35
CA THR A 35 -20.48 -11.15 -22.66
C THR A 35 -21.00 -12.49 -23.16
N THR A 36 -20.10 -13.46 -23.38
CA THR A 36 -20.43 -14.82 -23.87
C THR A 36 -19.67 -15.87 -23.08
N ARG A 37 -20.16 -17.11 -23.05
CA ARG A 37 -19.39 -18.22 -22.48
C ARG A 37 -18.15 -18.49 -23.31
N LEU A 38 -17.01 -18.62 -22.64
CA LEU A 38 -15.77 -19.12 -23.23
C LEU A 38 -15.68 -20.64 -23.00
N HIS A 39 -15.34 -21.41 -24.02
CA HIS A 39 -15.31 -22.88 -23.93
C HIS A 39 -14.17 -23.39 -23.05
N GLU A 40 -13.02 -22.70 -23.05
CA GLU A 40 -11.86 -23.03 -22.25
C GLU A 40 -11.27 -21.74 -21.70
N CYS A 41 -11.61 -21.39 -20.46
CA CYS A 41 -11.06 -20.25 -19.77
C CYS A 41 -10.38 -20.75 -18.49
N PRO A 42 -9.03 -20.79 -18.44
CA PRO A 42 -8.29 -21.22 -17.24
C PRO A 42 -8.33 -20.17 -16.13
N CYS A 43 -8.72 -18.94 -16.46
CA CYS A 43 -8.86 -17.84 -15.51
C CYS A 43 -10.29 -17.77 -14.94
N PRO A 44 -10.50 -17.21 -13.75
CA PRO A 44 -11.82 -16.87 -13.27
C PRO A 44 -12.59 -16.06 -14.33
N LEU A 45 -13.83 -16.44 -14.61
CA LEU A 45 -14.66 -15.84 -15.65
C LEU A 45 -15.96 -15.32 -15.06
N LEU A 46 -16.24 -14.04 -15.24
CA LEU A 46 -17.55 -13.44 -15.00
C LEU A 46 -18.24 -13.13 -16.33
N ILE A 47 -19.44 -13.67 -16.49
CA ILE A 47 -20.28 -13.33 -17.64
C ILE A 47 -21.14 -12.13 -17.24
N VAL A 48 -20.98 -11.04 -17.99
CA VAL A 48 -21.68 -9.77 -17.75
C VAL A 48 -22.47 -9.36 -18.98
N ASP A 49 -23.51 -8.57 -18.82
CA ASP A 49 -24.28 -8.05 -19.95
C ASP A 49 -23.42 -7.04 -20.76
N PHE A 50 -23.73 -6.90 -22.05
CA PHE A 50 -23.10 -5.91 -22.92
C PHE A 50 -23.29 -4.48 -22.37
N ARG A 51 -24.40 -4.20 -21.72
CA ARG A 51 -24.60 -3.03 -20.89
C ARG A 51 -24.61 -3.49 -19.44
N VAL A 52 -23.53 -3.24 -18.74
CA VAL A 52 -23.40 -3.58 -17.31
C VAL A 52 -24.62 -3.10 -16.55
N GLN A 53 -25.36 -4.03 -15.96
CA GLN A 53 -26.56 -3.82 -15.18
C GLN A 53 -26.26 -3.87 -13.68
N ASP A 54 -27.25 -3.52 -12.84
CA ASP A 54 -27.10 -3.55 -11.38
C ASP A 54 -26.74 -4.95 -10.85
N ASP A 55 -27.20 -6.01 -11.49
CA ASP A 55 -26.88 -7.38 -11.10
C ASP A 55 -25.46 -7.76 -11.47
N ASP A 56 -24.91 -7.25 -12.60
CA ASP A 56 -23.48 -7.39 -12.91
C ASP A 56 -22.63 -6.67 -11.89
N VAL A 57 -23.03 -5.47 -11.47
CA VAL A 57 -22.34 -4.70 -10.42
C VAL A 57 -22.29 -5.48 -9.10
N LYS A 58 -23.40 -6.13 -8.72
CA LYS A 58 -23.45 -6.99 -7.51
C LYS A 58 -22.53 -8.20 -7.67
N LEU A 59 -22.56 -8.86 -8.86
CA LEU A 59 -21.73 -10.03 -9.16
C LEU A 59 -20.24 -9.68 -9.06
N ILE A 60 -19.83 -8.58 -9.70
CA ILE A 60 -18.46 -8.09 -9.65
C ILE A 60 -18.06 -7.73 -8.23
N SER A 61 -18.92 -7.00 -7.49
CA SER A 61 -18.67 -6.61 -6.10
C SER A 61 -18.49 -7.83 -5.19
N HIS A 62 -19.33 -8.85 -5.37
CA HIS A 62 -19.25 -10.10 -4.62
C HIS A 62 -17.94 -10.85 -4.93
N TRP A 63 -17.58 -10.97 -6.21
CA TRP A 63 -16.35 -11.62 -6.62
C TRP A 63 -15.11 -10.91 -6.03
N LEU A 64 -15.07 -9.58 -6.11
CA LEU A 64 -13.99 -8.77 -5.53
C LEU A 64 -13.90 -8.90 -4.02
N ALA A 65 -15.02 -9.06 -3.33
CA ALA A 65 -15.04 -9.25 -1.88
C ALA A 65 -14.52 -10.65 -1.46
N THR A 66 -14.75 -11.66 -2.33
CA THR A 66 -14.42 -13.07 -2.02
C THR A 66 -13.03 -13.49 -2.50
N ASN A 67 -12.54 -12.88 -3.59
CA ASN A 67 -11.31 -13.28 -4.26
C ASN A 67 -10.20 -12.21 -4.21
N ALA A 68 -10.51 -10.98 -3.77
CA ALA A 68 -9.46 -10.05 -3.42
C ALA A 68 -8.57 -10.68 -2.35
N GLU A 69 -7.24 -10.60 -2.53
CA GLU A 69 -6.30 -10.98 -1.46
C GLU A 69 -6.80 -10.35 -0.17
N PRO A 70 -6.96 -11.12 0.90
CA PRO A 70 -7.46 -10.57 2.15
C PRO A 70 -6.61 -9.35 2.52
N ILE A 71 -7.26 -8.21 2.77
CA ILE A 71 -6.57 -6.97 3.22
C ILE A 71 -5.60 -7.30 4.37
N SER A 72 -5.96 -8.27 5.21
CA SER A 72 -5.12 -8.78 6.29
C SER A 72 -3.77 -9.34 5.80
N ARG A 73 -3.71 -9.99 4.63
CA ARG A 73 -2.46 -10.53 4.08
C ARG A 73 -1.60 -9.42 3.48
N ALA A 74 -2.21 -8.54 2.68
CA ALA A 74 -1.51 -7.37 2.15
C ALA A 74 -1.01 -6.44 3.28
N LEU A 75 -1.80 -6.26 4.34
CA LEU A 75 -1.38 -5.52 5.54
C LEU A 75 -0.28 -6.25 6.31
N GLY A 76 -0.31 -7.58 6.42
CA GLY A 76 0.71 -8.37 7.09
C GLY A 76 2.09 -8.25 6.43
N ASP A 77 2.13 -8.06 5.10
CA ASP A 77 3.38 -7.82 4.38
C ASP A 77 3.95 -6.42 4.62
N VAL A 78 3.08 -5.43 4.85
CA VAL A 78 3.47 -4.04 5.08
C VAL A 78 3.74 -3.74 6.55
N PHE A 79 2.90 -4.26 7.45
CA PHE A 79 3.02 -4.09 8.91
C PHE A 79 3.65 -5.34 9.53
N ASP A 80 4.79 -5.17 10.18
CA ASP A 80 5.48 -6.22 10.94
C ASP A 80 5.38 -5.87 12.43
N GLU A 81 5.05 -6.83 13.27
CA GLU A 81 4.96 -6.64 14.74
C GLU A 81 6.23 -6.01 15.33
N LYS A 82 7.40 -6.37 14.78
CA LYS A 82 8.70 -5.83 15.20
C LYS A 82 8.88 -4.35 14.90
N LEU A 83 8.04 -3.79 14.03
CA LEU A 83 8.05 -2.38 13.65
C LEU A 83 7.03 -1.54 14.45
N PHE A 84 6.37 -2.14 15.46
CA PHE A 84 5.54 -1.41 16.41
C PHE A 84 6.35 -1.03 17.65
N LEU A 85 6.49 0.27 17.87
CA LEU A 85 7.27 0.84 18.95
C LEU A 85 6.36 1.58 19.93
N ILE A 86 6.41 1.20 21.18
CA ILE A 86 5.81 1.98 22.28
C ILE A 86 6.93 2.78 22.93
N ILE A 87 6.85 4.10 22.85
CA ILE A 87 7.85 5.02 23.39
C ILE A 87 7.28 5.68 24.64
N ASP A 88 7.73 5.22 25.78
CA ASP A 88 7.31 5.66 27.12
C ASP A 88 8.19 6.75 27.73
N LYS A 89 9.25 7.16 27.00
CA LYS A 89 10.18 8.23 27.40
C LYS A 89 9.85 9.51 26.64
N ASP A 90 10.15 10.64 27.28
CA ASP A 90 10.14 11.94 26.61
C ASP A 90 11.38 12.06 25.72
N LEU A 91 11.17 11.95 24.41
CA LEU A 91 12.21 12.00 23.39
C LEU A 91 11.97 13.18 22.45
N SER A 92 13.05 13.69 21.87
CA SER A 92 12.93 14.65 20.76
C SER A 92 12.38 13.98 19.49
N LYS A 93 11.85 14.78 18.58
CA LYS A 93 11.41 14.31 17.25
C LYS A 93 12.51 13.53 16.54
N GLU A 94 13.74 14.06 16.55
CA GLU A 94 14.89 13.45 15.89
C GLU A 94 15.21 12.08 16.49
N ALA A 95 15.15 11.94 17.81
CA ALA A 95 15.37 10.67 18.49
C ALA A 95 14.29 9.64 18.17
N VAL A 96 13.04 10.05 18.05
CA VAL A 96 11.93 9.17 17.63
C VAL A 96 12.13 8.71 16.18
N VAL A 97 12.40 9.63 15.27
CA VAL A 97 12.63 9.32 13.84
C VAL A 97 13.84 8.40 13.68
N SER A 98 14.96 8.68 14.38
CA SER A 98 16.16 7.83 14.35
C SER A 98 15.82 6.40 14.77
N ARG A 99 15.16 6.22 15.91
CA ARG A 99 14.79 4.91 16.44
C ARG A 99 13.88 4.13 15.49
N MET A 100 12.94 4.81 14.82
CA MET A 100 12.07 4.20 13.82
C MET A 100 12.85 3.83 12.54
N CYS A 101 13.76 4.69 12.09
CA CYS A 101 14.64 4.38 10.96
C CYS A 101 15.51 3.17 11.24
N ASP A 102 16.07 3.07 12.44
CA ASP A 102 16.88 1.91 12.86
C ASP A 102 16.07 0.61 12.81
N SER A 103 14.79 0.65 13.25
CA SER A 103 13.94 -0.53 13.22
C SER A 103 13.62 -0.99 11.78
N ILE A 104 13.36 -0.06 10.85
CA ILE A 104 13.17 -0.41 9.44
C ILE A 104 14.46 -0.90 8.82
N SER A 105 15.60 -0.23 9.09
CA SER A 105 16.91 -0.63 8.56
C SER A 105 17.31 -2.03 9.00
N ALA A 106 16.95 -2.44 10.21
CA ALA A 106 17.17 -3.79 10.72
C ALA A 106 16.42 -4.88 9.91
N THR A 107 15.41 -4.53 9.14
CA THR A 107 14.70 -5.48 8.23
C THR A 107 15.52 -5.79 6.95
N GLY A 108 16.55 -5.00 6.64
CA GLY A 108 17.33 -5.14 5.40
C GLY A 108 16.58 -4.73 4.13
N THR A 109 15.44 -4.04 4.26
CA THR A 109 14.58 -3.68 3.12
C THR A 109 14.80 -2.27 2.58
N VAL A 110 15.70 -1.50 3.17
CA VAL A 110 16.03 -0.12 2.78
C VAL A 110 17.53 0.07 2.56
N SER A 111 17.89 1.08 1.77
CA SER A 111 19.31 1.45 1.58
C SER A 111 19.91 2.07 2.84
N SER A 112 21.25 2.11 2.93
CA SER A 112 21.97 2.76 4.02
C SER A 112 21.70 4.26 4.16
N GLU A 113 21.23 4.92 3.09
CA GLU A 113 20.88 6.34 3.07
C GLU A 113 19.48 6.63 3.62
N PHE A 114 18.69 5.60 3.94
CA PHE A 114 17.26 5.75 4.30
C PHE A 114 17.04 6.80 5.40
N HIS A 115 17.77 6.70 6.49
CA HIS A 115 17.66 7.65 7.61
C HIS A 115 17.97 9.10 7.19
N GLU A 116 19.02 9.30 6.42
CA GLU A 116 19.38 10.62 5.90
C GLU A 116 18.29 11.19 5.01
N LEU A 117 17.73 10.38 4.10
CA LEU A 117 16.65 10.78 3.19
C LEU A 117 15.35 11.14 3.95
N VAL A 118 15.03 10.46 5.04
CA VAL A 118 13.91 10.82 5.94
C VAL A 118 14.20 12.16 6.62
N CYS A 119 15.39 12.36 7.15
CA CYS A 119 15.80 13.61 7.79
C CYS A 119 15.76 14.80 6.80
N LEU A 120 16.21 14.59 5.56
CA LEU A 120 16.12 15.61 4.50
C LEU A 120 14.67 15.98 4.21
N ARG A 121 13.77 15.00 4.12
CA ARG A 121 12.34 15.23 3.91
C ARG A 121 11.70 16.03 5.04
N GLU A 122 11.99 15.68 6.29
CA GLU A 122 11.47 16.36 7.47
C GLU A 122 11.99 17.80 7.61
N ARG A 123 13.22 18.08 7.20
CA ARG A 123 13.80 19.43 7.18
C ARG A 123 13.18 20.30 6.09
N ALA A 124 12.88 19.72 4.92
CA ALA A 124 12.25 20.45 3.81
C ALA A 124 10.81 20.90 4.15
N SER A 125 10.05 20.04 4.79
CA SER A 125 8.70 20.33 5.29
C SER A 125 8.31 19.25 6.29
N ASN A 126 7.78 19.62 7.46
CA ASN A 126 7.35 18.63 8.43
C ASN A 126 6.18 17.79 7.91
N THR A 127 6.10 16.55 8.39
CA THR A 127 5.10 15.56 7.95
C THR A 127 3.94 15.39 8.93
N ALA A 128 3.72 16.34 9.85
CA ALA A 128 2.56 16.33 10.72
C ALA A 128 1.27 16.58 9.92
N LEU A 129 0.30 15.68 10.04
CA LEU A 129 -1.02 15.78 9.39
C LEU A 129 -2.06 16.51 10.24
N GLY A 130 -1.72 16.93 11.44
CA GLY A 130 -2.70 17.33 12.46
C GLY A 130 -3.27 16.10 13.19
N LYS A 131 -4.25 16.31 14.08
CA LYS A 131 -4.88 15.24 14.87
C LYS A 131 -3.89 14.32 15.61
N ARG A 132 -2.73 14.85 15.99
CA ARG A 132 -1.63 14.16 16.67
C ARG A 132 -0.93 13.08 15.84
N ILE A 133 -1.01 13.13 14.51
CA ILE A 133 -0.42 12.14 13.60
C ILE A 133 0.69 12.78 12.77
N ALA A 134 1.81 12.07 12.59
CA ALA A 134 2.83 12.37 11.60
C ALA A 134 3.15 11.15 10.73
N ILE A 135 3.57 11.42 9.47
CA ILE A 135 3.90 10.40 8.47
C ILE A 135 5.29 10.65 7.85
N PRO A 136 6.38 10.59 8.63
CA PRO A 136 7.71 10.72 8.06
C PRO A 136 7.95 9.67 6.97
N HIS A 137 8.70 10.07 5.94
CA HIS A 137 9.06 9.21 4.81
C HIS A 137 10.30 9.78 4.13
N PRO A 138 11.07 8.99 3.35
CA PRO A 138 12.24 9.48 2.65
C PRO A 138 11.84 10.42 1.51
N ILE A 139 12.70 11.40 1.18
CA ILE A 139 12.45 12.36 0.09
C ILE A 139 12.46 11.70 -1.30
N ARG A 140 13.04 10.52 -1.43
CA ARG A 140 13.00 9.66 -2.62
C ARG A 140 12.85 8.20 -2.22
N LEU A 141 12.26 7.38 -3.09
CA LEU A 141 12.09 5.95 -2.86
C LEU A 141 13.45 5.24 -2.83
N CYS A 142 13.69 4.46 -1.78
CA CYS A 142 14.96 3.76 -1.55
C CYS A 142 14.79 2.40 -0.85
N ALA A 143 13.56 1.87 -0.88
CA ALA A 143 13.25 0.56 -0.31
C ALA A 143 13.10 -0.51 -1.39
N THR A 144 13.42 -1.75 -1.06
CA THR A 144 13.20 -2.94 -1.89
C THR A 144 11.87 -3.64 -1.56
N LYS A 145 11.27 -3.29 -0.41
CA LYS A 145 9.93 -3.72 0.02
C LYS A 145 9.26 -2.60 0.80
N THR A 146 7.97 -2.45 0.58
CA THR A 146 7.17 -1.51 1.36
C THR A 146 7.01 -2.01 2.79
N LYS A 147 7.38 -1.17 3.75
CA LYS A 147 7.21 -1.41 5.19
C LYS A 147 6.75 -0.13 5.89
N ILE A 148 5.95 -0.29 6.93
CA ILE A 148 5.50 0.80 7.78
C ILE A 148 5.89 0.50 9.22
N ALA A 149 6.70 1.37 9.81
CA ALA A 149 6.91 1.35 11.25
C ALA A 149 5.91 2.28 11.94
N VAL A 150 5.41 1.85 13.08
CA VAL A 150 4.44 2.61 13.88
C VAL A 150 5.05 2.92 15.24
N ALA A 151 5.02 4.18 15.65
CA ALA A 151 5.39 4.56 17.01
C ALA A 151 4.22 5.23 17.74
N VAL A 152 3.90 4.71 18.92
CA VAL A 152 2.95 5.31 19.86
C VAL A 152 3.75 5.98 20.97
N LEU A 153 3.60 7.30 21.10
CA LEU A 153 4.31 8.10 22.08
C LEU A 153 3.44 8.27 23.31
N ARG A 154 3.94 7.90 24.48
CA ARG A 154 3.25 8.16 25.75
C ARG A 154 3.08 9.65 25.99
N TYR A 155 4.10 10.44 25.66
CA TYR A 155 4.11 11.88 25.77
C TYR A 155 4.08 12.50 24.37
N PRO A 156 3.06 13.35 24.05
CA PRO A 156 3.01 14.03 22.77
C PRO A 156 4.19 15.00 22.61
N ILE A 157 4.88 14.94 21.49
CA ILE A 157 6.03 15.80 21.19
C ILE A 157 5.70 16.85 20.12
N VAL A 158 6.37 17.97 20.14
CA VAL A 158 6.27 19.01 19.11
C VAL A 158 6.94 18.48 17.82
N TRP A 159 6.20 18.50 16.69
CA TRP A 159 6.70 17.95 15.43
C TRP A 159 7.14 19.02 14.44
N GLY A 160 6.59 20.21 14.49
CA GLY A 160 6.89 21.35 13.64
C GLY A 160 7.44 22.54 14.41
N GLN A 161 7.53 23.68 13.73
CA GLN A 161 7.99 24.94 14.35
C GLN A 161 6.94 25.59 15.27
N ASN A 162 5.66 25.15 15.20
CA ASN A 162 4.58 25.70 15.98
C ASN A 162 4.14 24.70 17.05
N ASP A 163 4.00 25.15 18.30
CA ASP A 163 3.54 24.36 19.46
C ASP A 163 2.18 23.66 19.27
N GLY A 164 1.40 24.04 18.27
CA GLY A 164 0.10 23.43 17.95
C GLY A 164 0.17 22.03 17.34
N ASN A 165 1.30 21.62 16.77
CA ASN A 165 1.47 20.34 16.09
C ASN A 165 2.08 19.27 16.99
N LYS A 166 1.42 19.00 18.14
CA LYS A 166 1.81 17.89 19.01
C LYS A 166 1.43 16.55 18.36
N VAL A 167 2.40 15.65 18.23
CA VAL A 167 2.26 14.32 17.64
C VAL A 167 2.35 13.26 18.73
N GLN A 168 1.52 12.23 18.61
CA GLN A 168 1.49 11.07 19.51
C GLN A 168 1.52 9.75 18.77
N LEU A 169 1.15 9.74 17.48
CA LEU A 169 1.17 8.57 16.61
C LEU A 169 1.99 8.90 15.38
N VAL A 170 3.00 8.08 15.11
CA VAL A 170 3.92 8.27 13.98
C VAL A 170 3.91 7.03 13.11
N PHE A 171 3.72 7.21 11.79
CA PHE A 171 3.84 6.18 10.78
C PHE A 171 5.03 6.50 9.88
N LEU A 172 6.15 5.82 10.06
CA LEU A 172 7.31 5.96 9.19
C LEU A 172 7.13 5.02 7.98
N LEU A 173 7.08 5.61 6.79
CA LEU A 173 6.85 4.89 5.56
C LEU A 173 8.17 4.60 4.84
N SER A 174 8.41 3.36 4.47
CA SER A 174 9.38 2.97 3.46
C SER A 174 8.63 2.31 2.30
N MET A 175 8.73 2.89 1.12
CA MET A 175 7.98 2.45 -0.05
C MET A 175 8.93 2.00 -1.15
N GLU A 176 8.62 0.84 -1.75
CA GLU A 176 9.30 0.38 -2.95
C GLU A 176 8.86 1.18 -4.18
N PRO A 177 9.74 1.42 -5.16
CA PRO A 177 9.34 1.98 -6.44
C PRO A 177 8.39 0.99 -7.14
N LYS A 178 7.24 1.47 -7.63
CA LYS A 178 6.47 0.68 -8.59
C LYS A 178 7.26 0.62 -9.90
N ILE A 179 7.57 -0.56 -10.36
CA ILE A 179 8.14 -0.84 -11.68
C ILE A 179 7.01 -0.80 -12.71
#